data_f137ac5a3bdda88d387f46fd232a8ba4
#
_entry.id   f137ac5a3bdda88d387f46fd232a8ba4
#
_cell.length_a   1.000
_cell.length_b   1.000
_cell.length_c   1.000
_cell.angle_alpha   90.00
_cell.angle_beta   90.00
_cell.angle_gamma   90.00
#
_symmetry.space_group_name_H-M   'P 1'
#
loop_
_entity.id
_entity.type
_entity.pdbx_description
1 polymer ?
#
loop_
_entity_poly.entity_id
_entity_poly.type
_entity_poly.pdbx_seq_one_letter_code
_entity_poly.pdbx_strand_id
1 'polypeptide(L)'
;MAQKIRFTKMHGCGNDYIYVNTMEQSVPNPQEAAIRWSDRHKGIGSDGLVLIGKSPVPEADFSMRIFNADGSEAMMCGNASRCIGKYLYEKTHPWPLPVKEGNGYQETEIRLLTLSGVKILYLHIVDGVVERVTVDMGEPVLENESQFLGNRVLDKGTFVSMGNPHYVIFTDDVDQVGETGRALERHPAFPQRCNIEFAQIVSGKTTDKTKADHATIRTRVWERGSGITEACGTGACATAVAAALTGKAGRKSDIVMDGGVLSIEWRKADNHVYMTGPAEFVFDGEIEI
;
A
#
# COMPACT_ATOMS: atom_id res chain seq x y z
N MET A 1 21.34 -21.71 -23.75
CA MET A 1 20.90 -22.17 -22.41
C MET A 1 19.81 -21.19 -21.99
N ALA A 2 18.67 -21.67 -21.50
CA ALA A 2 17.62 -20.80 -20.95
C ALA A 2 18.20 -20.06 -19.74
N GLN A 3 17.97 -18.77 -19.67
CA GLN A 3 18.37 -17.95 -18.52
C GLN A 3 17.40 -18.23 -17.38
N LYS A 4 17.92 -18.47 -16.17
CA LYS A 4 17.13 -18.62 -14.95
C LYS A 4 17.10 -17.31 -14.18
N ILE A 5 15.92 -16.91 -13.73
CA ILE A 5 15.69 -15.74 -12.87
C ILE A 5 15.27 -16.22 -11.48
N ARG A 6 16.02 -15.82 -10.46
CA ARG A 6 15.66 -16.04 -9.05
C ARG A 6 14.65 -15.00 -8.61
N PHE A 7 13.67 -15.42 -7.86
CA PHE A 7 12.64 -14.54 -7.29
C PHE A 7 12.28 -14.93 -5.87
N THR A 8 11.70 -13.99 -5.16
CA THR A 8 11.06 -14.22 -3.87
C THR A 8 9.59 -13.85 -3.98
N LYS A 9 8.70 -14.72 -3.54
CA LYS A 9 7.27 -14.42 -3.39
C LYS A 9 7.03 -13.83 -2.00
N MET A 10 6.38 -12.68 -1.93
CA MET A 10 6.01 -12.02 -0.68
C MET A 10 4.62 -11.42 -0.78
N HIS A 11 4.01 -11.13 0.37
CA HIS A 11 2.77 -10.35 0.44
C HIS A 11 2.78 -9.35 1.60
N GLY A 12 1.98 -8.29 1.45
CA GLY A 12 1.59 -7.38 2.52
C GLY A 12 0.07 -7.35 2.64
N CYS A 13 -0.48 -7.96 3.70
CA CYS A 13 -1.91 -8.09 3.90
C CYS A 13 -2.64 -8.77 2.71
N GLY A 14 -2.13 -9.92 2.23
CA GLY A 14 -2.74 -10.68 1.13
C GLY A 14 -2.41 -10.18 -0.28
N ASN A 15 -2.07 -8.90 -0.46
CA ASN A 15 -1.62 -8.37 -1.75
C ASN A 15 -0.22 -8.90 -2.06
N ASP A 16 -0.11 -9.80 -3.03
CA ASP A 16 1.04 -10.67 -3.25
C ASP A 16 1.77 -10.37 -4.58
N TYR A 17 3.11 -10.27 -4.50
CA TYR A 17 3.95 -9.98 -5.65
C TYR A 17 5.13 -10.94 -5.77
N ILE A 18 5.66 -11.04 -6.99
CA ILE A 18 6.93 -11.67 -7.30
C ILE A 18 8.02 -10.59 -7.23
N TYR A 19 9.00 -10.75 -6.35
CA TYR A 19 10.10 -9.79 -6.17
C TYR A 19 11.36 -10.31 -6.83
N VAL A 20 11.98 -9.48 -7.66
CA VAL A 20 13.26 -9.78 -8.32
C VAL A 20 14.28 -8.70 -7.96
N ASN A 21 15.41 -9.11 -7.41
CA ASN A 21 16.56 -8.25 -7.17
C ASN A 21 17.34 -8.00 -8.47
N THR A 22 17.14 -6.84 -9.07
CA THR A 22 17.79 -6.46 -10.34
C THR A 22 19.19 -5.87 -10.16
N MET A 23 19.69 -5.80 -8.93
CA MET A 23 21.11 -5.50 -8.66
C MET A 23 22.01 -6.70 -8.99
N GLU A 24 21.45 -7.91 -9.01
CA GLU A 24 22.18 -9.16 -9.26
C GLU A 24 21.85 -9.81 -10.62
N GLN A 25 20.71 -9.50 -11.19
CA GLN A 25 20.19 -10.11 -12.40
C GLN A 25 19.28 -9.16 -13.16
N SER A 26 19.02 -9.41 -14.45
CA SER A 26 18.13 -8.57 -15.26
C SER A 26 16.89 -9.35 -15.69
N VAL A 27 15.75 -8.67 -15.71
CA VAL A 27 14.49 -9.18 -16.26
C VAL A 27 14.27 -8.48 -17.61
N PRO A 28 14.49 -9.17 -18.74
CA PRO A 28 14.12 -8.61 -20.04
C PRO A 28 12.60 -8.56 -20.15
N ASN A 29 12.06 -7.51 -20.76
CA ASN A 29 10.62 -7.31 -20.97
C ASN A 29 9.77 -7.51 -19.70
N PRO A 30 9.97 -6.68 -18.64
CA PRO A 30 9.32 -6.92 -17.36
C PRO A 30 7.78 -6.85 -17.42
N GLN A 31 7.21 -6.13 -18.36
CA GLN A 31 5.76 -6.10 -18.62
C GLN A 31 5.24 -7.47 -19.06
N GLU A 32 5.92 -8.12 -20.03
CA GLU A 32 5.55 -9.45 -20.49
C GLU A 32 5.80 -10.50 -19.39
N ALA A 33 6.92 -10.36 -18.66
CA ALA A 33 7.21 -11.21 -17.51
C ALA A 33 6.10 -11.12 -16.45
N ALA A 34 5.64 -9.90 -16.13
CA ALA A 34 4.53 -9.69 -15.17
C ALA A 34 3.26 -10.43 -15.62
N ILE A 35 2.86 -10.32 -16.88
CA ILE A 35 1.67 -11.01 -17.41
C ILE A 35 1.81 -12.53 -17.28
N ARG A 36 2.95 -13.08 -17.73
CA ARG A 36 3.17 -14.53 -17.74
C ARG A 36 3.35 -15.14 -16.36
N TRP A 37 4.12 -14.46 -15.51
CA TRP A 37 4.45 -15.01 -14.19
C TRP A 37 3.32 -14.82 -13.19
N SER A 38 2.49 -13.79 -13.36
CA SER A 38 1.35 -13.54 -12.47
C SER A 38 0.16 -14.46 -12.71
N ASP A 39 0.09 -15.16 -13.84
CA ASP A 39 -0.97 -16.14 -14.10
C ASP A 39 -0.99 -17.20 -12.98
N ARG A 40 -2.12 -17.31 -12.27
CA ARG A 40 -2.24 -18.21 -11.10
C ARG A 40 -2.38 -19.68 -11.46
N HIS A 41 -2.55 -20.00 -12.75
CA HIS A 41 -2.71 -21.37 -13.25
C HIS A 41 -1.52 -21.86 -14.09
N LYS A 42 -0.82 -20.94 -14.75
CA LYS A 42 0.25 -21.28 -15.71
C LYS A 42 1.59 -20.64 -15.38
N GLY A 43 1.60 -19.69 -14.45
CA GLY A 43 2.77 -18.99 -13.95
C GLY A 43 3.05 -19.29 -12.47
N ILE A 44 3.71 -18.36 -11.80
CA ILE A 44 3.95 -18.39 -10.35
C ILE A 44 2.67 -18.03 -9.60
N GLY A 45 1.84 -17.16 -10.19
CA GLY A 45 0.62 -16.62 -9.61
C GLY A 45 0.90 -15.47 -8.65
N SER A 46 0.38 -14.26 -8.97
CA SER A 46 0.55 -13.06 -8.12
C SER A 46 -0.35 -11.93 -8.62
N ASP A 47 -0.37 -10.82 -7.87
CA ASP A 47 -0.96 -9.56 -8.31
C ASP A 47 -0.03 -8.78 -9.26
N GLY A 48 1.25 -9.20 -9.37
CA GLY A 48 2.21 -8.59 -10.27
C GLY A 48 3.67 -8.90 -9.96
N LEU A 49 4.55 -8.15 -10.62
CA LEU A 49 6.01 -8.25 -10.54
C LEU A 49 6.60 -6.96 -9.97
N VAL A 50 7.50 -7.10 -9.00
CA VAL A 50 8.26 -5.99 -8.41
C VAL A 50 9.75 -6.18 -8.70
N LEU A 51 10.37 -5.16 -9.27
CA LEU A 51 11.80 -5.10 -9.51
C LEU A 51 12.44 -4.19 -8.45
N ILE A 52 13.40 -4.73 -7.70
CA ILE A 52 14.18 -4.01 -6.70
C ILE A 52 15.54 -3.69 -7.33
N GLY A 53 15.86 -2.42 -7.46
CA GLY A 53 17.10 -1.97 -8.08
C GLY A 53 17.89 -0.99 -7.21
N LYS A 54 19.12 -0.70 -7.65
CA LYS A 54 19.89 0.42 -7.10
C LYS A 54 19.24 1.74 -7.54
N SER A 55 19.19 2.71 -6.65
CA SER A 55 18.71 4.03 -7.03
C SER A 55 19.62 4.71 -8.07
N PRO A 56 19.07 5.31 -9.12
CA PRO A 56 19.85 6.15 -10.06
C PRO A 56 20.11 7.57 -9.54
N VAL A 57 19.51 7.94 -8.38
CA VAL A 57 19.63 9.29 -7.80
C VAL A 57 20.15 9.21 -6.36
N PRO A 58 20.92 10.21 -5.89
CA PRO A 58 21.54 10.18 -4.55
C PRO A 58 20.54 10.38 -3.40
N GLU A 59 19.34 10.89 -3.69
CA GLU A 59 18.29 11.11 -2.69
C GLU A 59 17.61 9.82 -2.22
N ALA A 60 17.84 8.69 -2.92
CA ALA A 60 17.29 7.40 -2.57
C ALA A 60 18.38 6.31 -2.58
N ASP A 61 18.20 5.30 -1.72
CA ASP A 61 19.13 4.19 -1.58
C ASP A 61 18.85 3.09 -2.62
N PHE A 62 17.56 2.81 -2.83
CA PHE A 62 17.07 1.79 -3.76
C PHE A 62 15.95 2.33 -4.63
N SER A 63 15.59 1.58 -5.65
CA SER A 63 14.47 1.89 -6.55
C SER A 63 13.51 0.71 -6.67
N MET A 64 12.23 1.04 -6.88
CA MET A 64 11.17 0.11 -7.16
C MET A 64 10.56 0.38 -8.52
N ARG A 65 10.41 -0.67 -9.33
CA ARG A 65 9.46 -0.70 -10.44
C ARG A 65 8.44 -1.79 -10.17
N ILE A 66 7.18 -1.50 -10.42
CA ILE A 66 6.09 -2.44 -10.14
C ILE A 66 5.19 -2.56 -11.37
N PHE A 67 4.92 -3.80 -11.76
CA PHE A 67 4.08 -4.15 -12.90
C PHE A 67 2.91 -4.99 -12.40
N ASN A 68 1.70 -4.58 -12.69
CA ASN A 68 0.49 -5.34 -12.40
C ASN A 68 0.43 -6.62 -13.23
N ALA A 69 -0.46 -7.55 -12.89
CA ALA A 69 -0.66 -8.80 -13.61
C ALA A 69 -1.09 -8.60 -15.08
N ASP A 70 -1.60 -7.45 -15.46
CA ASP A 70 -1.91 -7.06 -16.85
C ASP A 70 -0.73 -6.45 -17.61
N GLY A 71 0.45 -6.32 -16.96
CA GLY A 71 1.66 -5.73 -17.52
C GLY A 71 1.74 -4.21 -17.41
N SER A 72 0.70 -3.52 -16.93
CA SER A 72 0.74 -2.08 -16.70
C SER A 72 1.70 -1.72 -15.56
N GLU A 73 2.48 -0.66 -15.73
CA GLU A 73 3.39 -0.18 -14.68
C GLU A 73 2.63 0.76 -13.73
N ALA A 74 2.66 0.45 -12.44
CA ALA A 74 2.04 1.27 -11.42
C ALA A 74 3.02 2.28 -10.82
N MET A 75 2.49 3.42 -10.37
CA MET A 75 3.30 4.51 -9.82
C MET A 75 3.97 4.13 -8.50
N MET A 76 3.27 3.39 -7.65
CA MET A 76 3.72 2.95 -6.31
C MET A 76 2.71 1.97 -5.73
N CYS A 77 3.15 1.09 -4.84
CA CYS A 77 2.30 0.25 -4.00
C CYS A 77 2.87 0.21 -2.58
N GLY A 78 2.08 0.65 -1.60
CA GLY A 78 2.50 0.67 -0.21
C GLY A 78 2.74 -0.74 0.38
N ASN A 79 1.97 -1.74 -0.05
CA ASN A 79 2.17 -3.13 0.35
C ASN A 79 3.51 -3.65 -0.19
N ALA A 80 3.80 -3.41 -1.47
CA ALA A 80 5.07 -3.78 -2.09
C ALA A 80 6.26 -3.04 -1.44
N SER A 81 6.11 -1.77 -1.09
CA SER A 81 7.16 -1.00 -0.41
C SER A 81 7.53 -1.61 0.94
N ARG A 82 6.54 -2.08 1.75
CA ARG A 82 6.83 -2.77 3.02
C ARG A 82 7.61 -4.06 2.80
N CYS A 83 7.20 -4.86 1.82
CA CYS A 83 7.90 -6.10 1.44
C CYS A 83 9.34 -5.82 0.98
N ILE A 84 9.57 -4.75 0.19
CA ILE A 84 10.92 -4.33 -0.21
C ILE A 84 11.78 -4.00 1.02
N GLY A 85 11.24 -3.23 1.97
CA GLY A 85 11.97 -2.90 3.19
C GLY A 85 12.45 -4.14 3.94
N LYS A 86 11.54 -5.11 4.18
CA LYS A 86 11.88 -6.40 4.81
C LYS A 86 12.86 -7.20 3.97
N TYR A 87 12.65 -7.29 2.64
CA TYR A 87 13.54 -8.01 1.72
C TYR A 87 14.97 -7.48 1.77
N LEU A 88 15.12 -6.16 1.68
CA LEU A 88 16.44 -5.51 1.67
C LEU A 88 17.18 -5.76 3.00
N TYR A 89 16.50 -5.70 4.12
CA TYR A 89 17.12 -5.95 5.41
C TYR A 89 17.50 -7.41 5.60
N GLU A 90 16.62 -8.36 5.27
CA GLU A 90 16.81 -9.77 5.64
C GLU A 90 17.49 -10.62 4.55
N LYS A 91 17.43 -10.22 3.28
CA LYS A 91 17.94 -11.01 2.15
C LYS A 91 19.20 -10.44 1.49
N THR A 92 19.47 -9.14 1.62
CA THR A 92 20.60 -8.52 0.89
C THR A 92 21.81 -8.19 1.79
N HIS A 93 21.85 -8.70 3.03
CA HIS A 93 22.94 -8.46 3.97
C HIS A 93 24.31 -8.95 3.44
N PRO A 94 25.42 -8.20 3.62
CA PRO A 94 25.65 -7.22 4.68
C PRO A 94 25.60 -5.77 4.18
N TRP A 95 24.42 -5.20 4.04
CA TRP A 95 24.30 -3.76 3.81
C TRP A 95 24.20 -3.10 5.19
N PRO A 96 25.19 -2.29 5.65
CA PRO A 96 25.14 -1.67 6.96
C PRO A 96 24.11 -0.51 6.92
N LEU A 97 22.84 -0.86 7.12
CA LEU A 97 21.85 0.16 7.40
C LEU A 97 22.08 0.66 8.83
N PRO A 98 22.15 2.00 9.04
CA PRO A 98 22.30 2.55 10.37
C PRO A 98 21.07 2.20 11.20
N VAL A 99 21.26 1.47 12.29
CA VAL A 99 20.20 1.04 13.19
C VAL A 99 20.16 2.00 14.37
N LYS A 100 18.97 2.52 14.70
CA LYS A 100 18.71 3.31 15.90
C LYS A 100 17.97 2.44 16.91
N GLU A 101 18.33 2.53 18.18
CA GLU A 101 17.58 1.88 19.25
C GLU A 101 16.30 2.68 19.55
N GLY A 102 15.15 2.00 19.50
CA GLY A 102 13.84 2.50 19.89
C GLY A 102 13.35 1.84 21.19
N ASN A 103 12.12 2.15 21.61
CA ASN A 103 11.50 1.55 22.78
C ASN A 103 11.14 0.07 22.54
N GLY A 104 12.10 -0.83 22.78
CA GLY A 104 11.92 -2.28 22.66
C GLY A 104 12.07 -2.85 21.23
N TYR A 105 12.51 -2.04 20.27
CA TYR A 105 12.85 -2.47 18.91
C TYR A 105 14.02 -1.63 18.36
N GLN A 106 14.66 -2.16 17.33
CA GLN A 106 15.63 -1.40 16.54
C GLN A 106 14.92 -0.83 15.31
N GLU A 107 15.28 0.37 14.90
CA GLU A 107 14.72 1.04 13.75
C GLU A 107 15.82 1.40 12.74
N THR A 108 15.55 1.16 11.47
CA THR A 108 16.38 1.62 10.36
C THR A 108 15.52 2.26 9.28
N GLU A 109 16.12 3.14 8.50
CA GLU A 109 15.46 3.90 7.45
C GLU A 109 16.00 3.48 6.07
N ILE A 110 15.10 3.33 5.11
CA ILE A 110 15.42 3.11 3.69
C ILE A 110 14.69 4.15 2.87
N ARG A 111 15.41 4.82 1.98
CA ARG A 111 14.84 5.74 1.00
C ARG A 111 14.63 5.00 -0.31
N LEU A 112 13.36 4.80 -0.69
CA LEU A 112 12.95 4.02 -1.85
C LEU A 112 12.43 4.94 -2.95
N LEU A 113 13.13 5.00 -4.09
CA LEU A 113 12.65 5.72 -5.28
C LEU A 113 11.53 4.93 -5.94
N THR A 114 10.41 5.60 -6.17
CA THR A 114 9.25 5.10 -6.92
C THR A 114 8.86 6.09 -8.01
N LEU A 115 7.95 5.73 -8.92
CA LEU A 115 7.42 6.67 -9.90
C LEU A 115 6.59 7.82 -9.27
N SER A 116 6.15 7.67 -8.00
CA SER A 116 5.51 8.75 -7.22
C SER A 116 6.49 9.49 -6.30
N GLY A 117 7.78 9.46 -6.61
CA GLY A 117 8.84 10.09 -5.81
C GLY A 117 9.46 9.16 -4.77
N VAL A 118 10.36 9.71 -3.96
CA VAL A 118 11.06 8.98 -2.90
C VAL A 118 10.10 8.73 -1.73
N LYS A 119 10.05 7.48 -1.28
CA LYS A 119 9.30 7.05 -0.08
C LYS A 119 10.26 6.66 1.02
N ILE A 120 9.98 7.10 2.23
CA ILE A 120 10.76 6.72 3.40
C ILE A 120 10.11 5.50 4.05
N LEU A 121 10.91 4.46 4.23
CA LEU A 121 10.51 3.22 4.90
C LEU A 121 11.21 3.16 6.25
N TYR A 122 10.45 3.04 7.34
CA TYR A 122 10.98 2.81 8.68
C TYR A 122 10.74 1.36 9.05
N LEU A 123 11.81 0.59 9.21
CA LEU A 123 11.77 -0.83 9.53
C LEU A 123 11.81 -1.02 11.04
N HIS A 124 10.81 -1.70 11.60
CA HIS A 124 10.76 -2.04 13.03
C HIS A 124 11.29 -3.46 13.20
N ILE A 125 12.45 -3.56 13.83
CA ILE A 125 13.23 -4.80 13.91
C ILE A 125 13.20 -5.30 15.35
N VAL A 126 12.81 -6.57 15.53
CA VAL A 126 12.85 -7.28 16.80
C VAL A 126 13.64 -8.57 16.61
N ASP A 127 14.63 -8.81 17.45
CA ASP A 127 15.50 -9.99 17.39
C ASP A 127 16.12 -10.26 16.00
N GLY A 128 16.46 -9.17 15.27
CA GLY A 128 17.06 -9.24 13.93
C GLY A 128 16.07 -9.52 12.78
N VAL A 129 14.78 -9.55 13.06
CA VAL A 129 13.70 -9.76 12.09
C VAL A 129 12.87 -8.49 11.94
N VAL A 130 12.52 -8.11 10.72
CA VAL A 130 11.60 -7.01 10.46
C VAL A 130 10.17 -7.47 10.71
N GLU A 131 9.59 -7.04 11.83
CA GLU A 131 8.21 -7.38 12.17
C GLU A 131 7.20 -6.52 11.43
N ARG A 132 7.49 -5.23 11.30
CA ARG A 132 6.61 -4.25 10.65
C ARG A 132 7.43 -3.23 9.87
N VAL A 133 6.81 -2.62 8.88
CA VAL A 133 7.39 -1.51 8.14
C VAL A 133 6.40 -0.36 8.10
N THR A 134 6.86 0.82 8.46
CA THR A 134 6.11 2.08 8.28
C THR A 134 6.55 2.74 6.98
N VAL A 135 5.59 3.10 6.15
CA VAL A 135 5.82 3.84 4.89
C VAL A 135 5.28 5.26 5.06
N ASP A 136 6.10 6.26 4.78
CA ASP A 136 5.64 7.63 4.60
C ASP A 136 4.90 7.74 3.25
N MET A 137 3.58 7.86 3.34
CA MET A 137 2.69 7.93 2.16
C MET A 137 2.57 9.36 1.60
N GLY A 138 3.09 10.36 2.31
CA GLY A 138 2.99 11.77 1.97
C GLY A 138 1.69 12.42 2.44
N GLU A 139 1.45 13.65 1.96
CA GLU A 139 0.27 14.43 2.34
C GLU A 139 -0.99 13.95 1.60
N PRO A 140 -2.15 13.89 2.29
CA PRO A 140 -3.43 13.67 1.63
C PRO A 140 -3.88 14.94 0.90
N VAL A 141 -4.41 14.80 -0.29
CA VAL A 141 -5.02 15.90 -1.05
C VAL A 141 -6.53 15.79 -0.95
N LEU A 142 -7.18 16.82 -0.41
CA LEU A 142 -8.60 16.82 -0.09
C LEU A 142 -9.46 17.45 -1.19
N GLU A 143 -8.85 18.26 -2.06
CA GLU A 143 -9.50 18.92 -3.19
C GLU A 143 -8.65 18.70 -4.44
N ASN A 144 -9.22 18.07 -5.46
CA ASN A 144 -8.55 17.83 -6.74
C ASN A 144 -9.61 17.73 -7.85
N GLU A 145 -9.87 18.82 -8.54
CA GLU A 145 -10.90 18.89 -9.60
C GLU A 145 -10.63 17.92 -10.76
N SER A 146 -9.38 17.54 -11.02
CA SER A 146 -9.07 16.54 -12.05
C SER A 146 -9.47 15.12 -11.64
N GLN A 147 -9.69 14.87 -10.36
CA GLN A 147 -10.05 13.56 -9.80
C GLN A 147 -11.47 13.52 -9.24
N PHE A 148 -12.01 14.66 -8.75
CA PHE A 148 -13.34 14.76 -8.17
C PHE A 148 -14.00 16.11 -8.46
N LEU A 149 -15.16 16.09 -9.13
CA LEU A 149 -15.89 17.28 -9.56
C LEU A 149 -16.79 17.92 -8.49
N GLY A 150 -16.65 17.48 -7.23
CA GLY A 150 -17.34 18.06 -6.08
C GLY A 150 -18.59 17.33 -5.61
N ASN A 151 -19.04 17.68 -4.39
CA ASN A 151 -20.09 16.98 -3.65
C ASN A 151 -21.53 17.20 -4.14
N ARG A 152 -21.77 18.03 -5.15
CA ARG A 152 -23.13 18.31 -5.62
C ARG A 152 -23.89 17.11 -6.18
N VAL A 153 -23.16 16.02 -6.48
CA VAL A 153 -23.69 14.79 -7.10
C VAL A 153 -23.57 13.59 -6.17
N LEU A 154 -22.65 13.62 -5.20
CA LEU A 154 -22.39 12.56 -4.24
C LEU A 154 -22.21 13.17 -2.84
N ASP A 155 -23.21 13.01 -1.99
CA ASP A 155 -23.27 13.61 -0.63
C ASP A 155 -22.95 12.63 0.50
N LYS A 156 -22.74 11.34 0.19
CA LYS A 156 -22.64 10.28 1.20
C LYS A 156 -21.20 9.89 1.59
N GLY A 157 -20.19 10.43 0.93
CA GLY A 157 -18.80 10.03 1.18
C GLY A 157 -17.85 11.22 1.28
N THR A 158 -16.61 10.91 1.60
CA THR A 158 -15.50 11.86 1.72
C THR A 158 -14.45 11.53 0.67
N PHE A 159 -14.13 12.50 -0.20
CA PHE A 159 -13.04 12.37 -1.15
C PHE A 159 -11.69 12.60 -0.45
N VAL A 160 -10.73 11.71 -0.74
CA VAL A 160 -9.32 11.85 -0.32
C VAL A 160 -8.44 11.29 -1.44
N SER A 161 -7.46 12.05 -1.90
CA SER A 161 -6.44 11.55 -2.80
C SER A 161 -5.15 11.25 -2.02
N MET A 162 -4.63 10.04 -2.20
CA MET A 162 -3.30 9.61 -1.74
C MET A 162 -2.33 9.45 -2.93
N GLY A 163 -2.45 10.35 -3.94
CA GLY A 163 -1.84 10.25 -5.25
C GLY A 163 -2.78 9.63 -6.28
N ASN A 164 -3.67 8.76 -5.85
CA ASN A 164 -4.81 8.20 -6.58
C ASN A 164 -6.12 8.53 -5.84
N PRO A 165 -7.26 8.66 -6.57
CA PRO A 165 -8.53 9.07 -5.98
C PRO A 165 -9.18 7.97 -5.16
N HIS A 166 -9.68 8.34 -3.98
CA HIS A 166 -10.47 7.52 -3.07
C HIS A 166 -11.75 8.24 -2.66
N TYR A 167 -12.83 7.50 -2.53
CA TYR A 167 -14.10 8.00 -2.02
C TYR A 167 -14.60 7.08 -0.90
N VAL A 168 -14.55 7.58 0.33
CA VAL A 168 -14.81 6.82 1.54
C VAL A 168 -16.25 7.04 2.00
N ILE A 169 -17.01 5.96 2.11
CA ILE A 169 -18.41 5.93 2.55
C ILE A 169 -18.48 5.23 3.89
N PHE A 170 -18.89 5.95 4.95
CA PHE A 170 -19.15 5.32 6.25
C PHE A 170 -20.53 4.70 6.27
N THR A 171 -20.61 3.42 6.63
CA THR A 171 -21.81 2.58 6.62
C THR A 171 -21.80 1.57 7.75
N ASP A 172 -22.94 1.00 8.08
CA ASP A 172 -23.04 -0.13 9.02
C ASP A 172 -22.89 -1.50 8.31
N ASP A 173 -22.84 -1.51 6.97
CA ASP A 173 -22.65 -2.71 6.15
C ASP A 173 -21.59 -2.45 5.06
N VAL A 174 -20.38 -2.96 5.30
CA VAL A 174 -19.25 -2.84 4.33
C VAL A 174 -19.36 -3.82 3.16
N ASP A 175 -20.25 -4.81 3.24
CA ASP A 175 -20.39 -5.85 2.20
C ASP A 175 -21.14 -5.33 0.96
N GLN A 176 -21.77 -4.15 1.07
CA GLN A 176 -22.33 -3.42 -0.09
C GLN A 176 -21.27 -2.97 -1.11
N VAL A 177 -19.98 -3.13 -0.81
CA VAL A 177 -18.85 -2.72 -1.67
C VAL A 177 -18.94 -3.31 -3.09
N GLY A 178 -19.46 -4.51 -3.27
CA GLY A 178 -19.48 -5.21 -4.56
C GLY A 178 -20.33 -4.48 -5.61
N GLU A 179 -21.61 -4.31 -5.35
CA GLU A 179 -22.55 -3.70 -6.28
C GLU A 179 -22.39 -2.18 -6.36
N THR A 180 -22.43 -1.54 -5.21
CA THR A 180 -22.35 -0.08 -5.11
C THR A 180 -20.98 0.46 -5.50
N GLY A 181 -19.90 -0.22 -5.10
CA GLY A 181 -18.54 0.17 -5.46
C GLY A 181 -18.30 0.13 -6.95
N ARG A 182 -18.77 -0.93 -7.64
CA ARG A 182 -18.70 -1.06 -9.10
C ARG A 182 -19.43 0.08 -9.83
N ALA A 183 -20.59 0.47 -9.33
CA ALA A 183 -21.37 1.57 -9.93
C ALA A 183 -20.68 2.92 -9.72
N LEU A 184 -20.12 3.15 -8.53
CA LEU A 184 -19.46 4.42 -8.17
C LEU A 184 -18.08 4.58 -8.80
N GLU A 185 -17.32 3.51 -9.04
CA GLU A 185 -15.98 3.57 -9.68
C GLU A 185 -15.96 4.46 -10.91
N ARG A 186 -17.03 4.37 -11.73
CA ARG A 186 -17.16 5.04 -13.03
C ARG A 186 -18.14 6.21 -13.01
N HIS A 187 -18.53 6.66 -11.83
CA HIS A 187 -19.48 7.75 -11.72
C HIS A 187 -18.91 9.04 -12.34
N PRO A 188 -19.72 9.85 -13.07
CA PRO A 188 -19.23 11.08 -13.72
C PRO A 188 -18.54 12.10 -12.80
N ALA A 189 -18.81 12.05 -11.49
CA ALA A 189 -18.09 12.86 -10.52
C ALA A 189 -16.58 12.54 -10.43
N PHE A 190 -16.14 11.39 -10.95
CA PHE A 190 -14.75 10.93 -10.92
C PHE A 190 -14.17 10.83 -12.34
N PRO A 191 -13.61 11.90 -12.92
CA PRO A 191 -13.09 11.90 -14.30
C PRO A 191 -12.00 10.83 -14.56
N GLN A 192 -11.24 10.46 -13.54
CA GLN A 192 -10.19 9.45 -13.60
C GLN A 192 -10.63 8.10 -13.03
N ARG A 193 -11.95 7.87 -12.83
CA ARG A 193 -12.51 6.81 -11.98
C ARG A 193 -12.03 6.94 -10.53
N CYS A 194 -12.52 6.11 -9.61
CA CYS A 194 -12.21 6.22 -8.20
C CYS A 194 -12.16 4.85 -7.53
N ASN A 195 -11.29 4.70 -6.54
CA ASN A 195 -11.39 3.61 -5.57
C ASN A 195 -12.50 3.96 -4.59
N ILE A 196 -13.33 3.00 -4.23
CA ILE A 196 -14.50 3.22 -3.37
C ILE A 196 -14.35 2.38 -2.12
N GLU A 197 -14.22 3.04 -0.98
CA GLU A 197 -14.11 2.41 0.33
C GLU A 197 -15.43 2.45 1.08
N PHE A 198 -15.83 1.29 1.60
CA PHE A 198 -16.93 1.14 2.56
C PHE A 198 -16.34 0.89 3.94
N ALA A 199 -16.62 1.79 4.89
CA ALA A 199 -15.95 1.82 6.17
C ALA A 199 -16.94 1.81 7.34
N GLN A 200 -16.66 1.00 8.37
CA GLN A 200 -17.43 0.89 9.60
C GLN A 200 -16.54 1.11 10.81
N ILE A 201 -16.92 2.02 11.70
CA ILE A 201 -16.24 2.19 12.98
C ILE A 201 -16.63 1.05 13.90
N VAL A 202 -15.67 0.18 14.20
CA VAL A 202 -15.87 -1.02 15.05
C VAL A 202 -15.65 -0.69 16.52
N SER A 203 -14.60 0.07 16.83
CA SER A 203 -14.29 0.50 18.19
C SER A 203 -13.62 1.88 18.19
N GLY A 204 -13.53 2.51 19.39
CA GLY A 204 -12.94 3.85 19.51
C GLY A 204 -13.96 4.98 19.30
N LYS A 205 -15.27 4.67 19.16
CA LYS A 205 -16.32 5.67 19.26
C LYS A 205 -16.35 6.21 20.69
N THR A 206 -15.78 7.37 20.93
CA THR A 206 -15.90 8.07 22.20
C THR A 206 -16.33 9.50 21.96
N THR A 207 -17.29 9.97 22.77
CA THR A 207 -17.66 11.39 22.85
C THR A 207 -16.59 12.22 23.58
N ASP A 208 -15.67 11.56 24.26
CA ASP A 208 -14.53 12.18 24.93
C ASP A 208 -13.41 12.41 23.92
N LYS A 209 -13.28 13.63 23.41
CA LYS A 209 -12.27 14.08 22.46
C LYS A 209 -10.82 13.86 22.95
N THR A 210 -10.61 13.58 24.23
CA THR A 210 -9.28 13.30 24.81
C THR A 210 -8.89 11.83 24.75
N LYS A 211 -9.87 10.92 24.54
CA LYS A 211 -9.66 9.46 24.49
C LYS A 211 -9.81 8.84 23.09
N ALA A 212 -10.20 9.64 22.09
CA ALA A 212 -10.49 9.18 20.72
C ALA A 212 -9.26 9.14 19.80
N ASP A 213 -8.05 9.07 20.38
CA ASP A 213 -6.83 9.13 19.54
C ASP A 213 -6.60 7.87 18.69
N HIS A 214 -7.26 6.74 19.00
CA HIS A 214 -7.10 5.50 18.25
C HIS A 214 -8.46 4.82 18.03
N ALA A 215 -8.79 4.52 16.78
CA ALA A 215 -10.01 3.81 16.40
C ALA A 215 -9.70 2.56 15.57
N THR A 216 -10.56 1.55 15.66
CA THR A 216 -10.55 0.39 14.75
C THR A 216 -11.66 0.58 13.73
N ILE A 217 -11.31 0.51 12.46
CA ILE A 217 -12.22 0.75 11.33
C ILE A 217 -12.16 -0.46 10.41
N ARG A 218 -13.27 -1.18 10.26
CA ARG A 218 -13.44 -2.22 9.25
C ARG A 218 -13.64 -1.56 7.90
N THR A 219 -12.89 -1.96 6.88
CA THR A 219 -12.93 -1.37 5.54
C THR A 219 -12.88 -2.45 4.48
N ARG A 220 -13.73 -2.33 3.47
CA ARG A 220 -13.64 -3.07 2.21
C ARG A 220 -13.55 -2.08 1.06
N VAL A 221 -12.85 -2.45 0.00
CA VAL A 221 -12.58 -1.57 -1.12
C VAL A 221 -13.00 -2.21 -2.44
N TRP A 222 -13.57 -1.39 -3.31
CA TRP A 222 -13.63 -1.63 -4.74
C TRP A 222 -12.52 -0.81 -5.39
N GLU A 223 -11.44 -1.48 -5.78
CA GLU A 223 -10.32 -0.81 -6.43
C GLU A 223 -10.59 -0.54 -7.90
N ARG A 224 -10.16 0.62 -8.35
CA ARG A 224 -10.24 1.09 -9.71
C ARG A 224 -9.55 0.11 -10.68
N GLY A 225 -10.35 -0.55 -11.53
CA GLY A 225 -9.88 -1.51 -12.52
C GLY A 225 -9.68 -2.93 -12.02
N SER A 226 -9.63 -3.17 -10.71
CA SER A 226 -9.36 -4.49 -10.12
C SER A 226 -10.57 -5.09 -9.40
N GLY A 227 -11.54 -4.26 -8.98
CA GLY A 227 -12.69 -4.73 -8.22
C GLY A 227 -12.38 -4.91 -6.74
N ILE A 228 -13.01 -5.88 -6.08
CA ILE A 228 -12.77 -6.17 -4.66
C ILE A 228 -11.38 -6.80 -4.52
N THR A 229 -10.56 -6.23 -3.63
CA THR A 229 -9.22 -6.72 -3.29
C THR A 229 -9.08 -6.94 -1.79
N GLU A 230 -8.14 -7.80 -1.41
CA GLU A 230 -7.89 -8.17 0.00
C GLU A 230 -7.38 -6.97 0.83
N ALA A 231 -6.57 -6.09 0.22
CA ALA A 231 -6.03 -4.92 0.89
C ALA A 231 -5.58 -3.84 -0.11
N CYS A 232 -5.95 -2.59 0.19
CA CYS A 232 -5.50 -1.39 -0.51
C CYS A 232 -4.83 -0.43 0.47
N GLY A 233 -3.50 -0.26 0.37
CA GLY A 233 -2.74 0.59 1.28
C GLY A 233 -3.16 2.07 1.22
N THR A 234 -3.35 2.63 0.02
CA THR A 234 -3.83 4.01 -0.16
C THR A 234 -5.28 4.17 0.27
N GLY A 235 -6.11 3.13 0.08
CA GLY A 235 -7.49 3.09 0.57
C GLY A 235 -7.57 3.09 2.10
N ALA A 236 -6.68 2.36 2.77
CA ALA A 236 -6.57 2.40 4.24
C ALA A 236 -6.18 3.80 4.73
N CYS A 237 -5.21 4.45 4.07
CA CYS A 237 -4.80 5.83 4.37
C CYS A 237 -5.97 6.81 4.18
N ALA A 238 -6.67 6.72 3.04
CA ALA A 238 -7.82 7.57 2.74
C ALA A 238 -8.96 7.38 3.76
N THR A 239 -9.22 6.13 4.18
CA THR A 239 -10.22 5.81 5.21
C THR A 239 -9.90 6.47 6.55
N ALA A 240 -8.64 6.37 7.02
CA ALA A 240 -8.23 7.00 8.27
C ALA A 240 -8.31 8.52 8.21
N VAL A 241 -7.89 9.13 7.10
CA VAL A 241 -8.00 10.59 6.86
C VAL A 241 -9.46 11.02 6.85
N ALA A 242 -10.33 10.33 6.10
CA ALA A 242 -11.76 10.62 6.05
C ALA A 242 -12.43 10.49 7.44
N ALA A 243 -12.06 9.49 8.24
CA ALA A 243 -12.54 9.31 9.60
C ALA A 243 -12.17 10.50 10.50
N ALA A 244 -10.92 10.97 10.40
CA ALA A 244 -10.44 12.12 11.14
C ALA A 244 -11.14 13.43 10.71
N LEU A 245 -11.30 13.65 9.40
CA LEU A 245 -11.98 14.84 8.86
C LEU A 245 -13.45 14.93 9.29
N THR A 246 -14.14 13.78 9.31
CA THR A 246 -15.56 13.71 9.68
C THR A 246 -15.80 13.58 11.18
N GLY A 247 -14.73 13.62 12.01
CA GLY A 247 -14.82 13.50 13.46
C GLY A 247 -15.27 12.14 13.98
N LYS A 248 -15.18 11.11 13.12
CA LYS A 248 -15.54 9.72 13.49
C LYS A 248 -14.41 9.00 14.21
N ALA A 249 -13.17 9.44 14.03
CA ALA A 249 -11.96 8.97 14.71
C ALA A 249 -10.99 10.13 14.93
N GLY A 250 -9.93 9.87 15.74
CA GLY A 250 -8.76 10.73 15.81
C GLY A 250 -7.84 10.54 14.59
N ARG A 251 -6.59 11.02 14.72
CA ARG A 251 -5.60 10.94 13.63
C ARG A 251 -4.83 9.60 13.59
N LYS A 252 -5.17 8.66 14.47
CA LYS A 252 -4.62 7.29 14.50
C LYS A 252 -5.76 6.29 14.40
N SER A 253 -5.61 5.32 13.50
CA SER A 253 -6.60 4.25 13.32
C SER A 253 -5.96 2.96 12.86
N ASP A 254 -6.49 1.83 13.34
CA ASP A 254 -6.23 0.53 12.76
C ASP A 254 -7.32 0.22 11.72
N ILE A 255 -6.90 0.07 10.49
CA ILE A 255 -7.78 -0.25 9.37
C ILE A 255 -7.74 -1.75 9.15
N VAL A 256 -8.88 -2.41 9.44
CA VAL A 256 -9.05 -3.86 9.29
C VAL A 256 -9.63 -4.13 7.91
N MET A 257 -8.84 -4.73 7.05
CA MET A 257 -9.21 -5.17 5.69
C MET A 257 -9.33 -6.70 5.65
N ASP A 258 -9.79 -7.26 4.53
CA ASP A 258 -9.94 -8.73 4.40
C ASP A 258 -8.58 -9.44 4.53
N GLY A 259 -7.51 -8.88 3.99
CA GLY A 259 -6.16 -9.44 4.01
C GLY A 259 -5.32 -9.09 5.26
N GLY A 260 -5.80 -8.24 6.17
CA GLY A 260 -5.05 -7.89 7.37
C GLY A 260 -5.30 -6.49 7.92
N VAL A 261 -4.44 -6.09 8.86
CA VAL A 261 -4.58 -4.81 9.58
C VAL A 261 -3.43 -3.88 9.24
N LEU A 262 -3.76 -2.63 8.93
CA LEU A 262 -2.83 -1.53 8.72
C LEU A 262 -3.07 -0.46 9.79
N SER A 263 -2.02 -0.08 10.52
CA SER A 263 -2.07 1.05 11.45
C SER A 263 -1.72 2.33 10.70
N ILE A 264 -2.63 3.29 10.72
CA ILE A 264 -2.48 4.56 10.00
C ILE A 264 -2.39 5.71 10.99
N GLU A 265 -1.42 6.59 10.79
CA GLU A 265 -1.26 7.84 11.53
C GLU A 265 -1.20 9.03 10.57
N TRP A 266 -2.14 9.95 10.66
CA TRP A 266 -2.06 11.24 9.97
C TRP A 266 -1.44 12.26 10.91
N ARG A 267 -0.12 12.47 10.81
CA ARG A 267 0.66 13.31 11.72
C ARG A 267 0.33 14.79 11.56
N LYS A 268 0.29 15.49 12.68
CA LYS A 268 0.08 16.95 12.68
C LYS A 268 1.36 17.73 12.36
N ALA A 269 2.51 17.15 12.65
CA ALA A 269 3.79 17.86 12.56
C ALA A 269 4.20 18.18 11.12
N ASP A 270 3.90 17.29 10.19
CA ASP A 270 4.30 17.36 8.78
C ASP A 270 3.14 17.20 7.81
N ASN A 271 1.93 16.96 8.32
CA ASN A 271 0.72 16.68 7.55
C ASN A 271 0.80 15.38 6.71
N HIS A 272 1.80 14.52 6.93
CA HIS A 272 1.94 13.25 6.23
C HIS A 272 1.09 12.14 6.87
N VAL A 273 0.71 11.19 6.04
CA VAL A 273 0.07 9.93 6.43
C VAL A 273 1.12 8.84 6.48
N TYR A 274 1.24 8.19 7.63
CA TYR A 274 2.16 7.08 7.87
C TYR A 274 1.37 5.79 7.95
N MET A 275 1.76 4.80 7.15
CA MET A 275 1.10 3.49 7.08
C MET A 275 2.05 2.41 7.59
N THR A 276 1.70 1.76 8.69
CA THR A 276 2.46 0.67 9.30
C THR A 276 1.73 -0.65 9.12
N GLY A 277 2.45 -1.67 8.67
CA GLY A 277 1.88 -3.00 8.51
C GLY A 277 2.92 -4.10 8.35
N PRO A 278 2.47 -5.38 8.30
CA PRO A 278 3.34 -6.52 8.11
C PRO A 278 3.84 -6.62 6.67
N ALA A 279 4.90 -7.41 6.52
CA ALA A 279 5.39 -7.91 5.25
C ALA A 279 5.88 -9.34 5.46
N GLU A 280 5.50 -10.26 4.60
CA GLU A 280 5.75 -11.69 4.82
C GLU A 280 6.35 -12.36 3.61
N PHE A 281 7.36 -13.20 3.84
CA PHE A 281 7.89 -14.09 2.83
C PHE A 281 6.96 -15.29 2.66
N VAL A 282 6.78 -15.73 1.41
CA VAL A 282 6.01 -16.94 1.10
C VAL A 282 6.96 -18.06 0.69
N PHE A 283 7.73 -17.84 -0.40
CA PHE A 283 8.75 -18.78 -0.86
C PHE A 283 9.76 -18.11 -1.81
N ASP A 284 10.91 -18.73 -1.97
CA ASP A 284 11.90 -18.41 -3.00
C ASP A 284 11.81 -19.41 -4.16
N GLY A 285 12.13 -18.98 -5.38
CA GLY A 285 12.10 -19.84 -6.55
C GLY A 285 12.96 -19.36 -7.70
N GLU A 286 12.99 -20.16 -8.75
CA GLU A 286 13.63 -19.83 -10.03
C GLU A 286 12.64 -20.06 -11.18
N ILE A 287 12.67 -19.20 -12.18
CA ILE A 287 11.88 -19.33 -13.40
C ILE A 287 12.79 -19.22 -14.63
N GLU A 288 12.56 -20.06 -15.65
CA GLU A 288 13.26 -20.00 -16.92
C GLU A 288 12.60 -19.00 -17.88
N ILE A 289 13.45 -18.22 -18.59
CA ILE A 289 13.03 -17.23 -19.60
C ILE A 289 13.75 -17.48 -20.95
#